data_2fcf1a3593a9fadfbe2496095d57bf89
#
_entry.id   2fcf1a3593a9fadfbe2496095d57bf89
#
_cell.length_a   1.000
_cell.length_b   1.000
_cell.length_c   1.000
_cell.angle_alpha   90.00
_cell.angle_beta   90.00
_cell.angle_gamma   90.00
#
_symmetry.space_group_name_H-M   'P 1'
#
loop_
_entity.id
_entity.type
_entity.pdbx_description
1 polymer ?
#
loop_
_entity_poly.entity_id
_entity_poly.type
_entity_poly.pdbx_seq_one_letter_code
_entity_poly.pdbx_strand_id
1 'polypeptide(L)'
;MIILITGASHTGKTVLAQKMLEKYGYPYLSVDHLKMGLIRSGNTNLTPENDDALTEYLWPIVREMIKTAVENKQNLIVEGCYIPFD
;
A
#
# COMPACT_ATOMS: atom_id res chain seq x y z
N MET A 1 -15.55 -1.37 -2.95
CA MET A 1 -14.94 -0.04 -3.20
C MET A 1 -13.47 -0.07 -2.83
N ILE A 2 -12.62 0.43 -3.69
CA ILE A 2 -11.19 0.53 -3.41
C ILE A 2 -10.84 2.01 -3.25
N ILE A 3 -10.21 2.34 -2.12
CA ILE A 3 -9.79 3.70 -1.83
C ILE A 3 -8.26 3.73 -1.80
N LEU A 4 -7.67 4.57 -2.65
CA LEU A 4 -6.21 4.74 -2.70
C LEU A 4 -5.83 6.05 -2.02
N ILE A 5 -4.94 5.96 -1.03
CA ILE A 5 -4.40 7.12 -0.33
C ILE A 5 -2.90 7.14 -0.59
N THR A 6 -2.45 8.12 -1.35
CA THR A 6 -1.05 8.19 -1.74
C THR A 6 -0.47 9.56 -1.42
N GLY A 7 0.85 9.69 -1.59
CA GLY A 7 1.55 10.93 -1.33
C GLY A 7 2.92 10.64 -0.73
N ALA A 8 3.71 11.70 -0.58
CA ALA A 8 5.03 11.58 0.04
C ALA A 8 4.90 11.24 1.52
N SER A 9 5.98 10.72 2.10
CA SER A 9 6.04 10.45 3.53
C SER A 9 5.73 11.72 4.33
N HIS A 10 5.14 11.54 5.51
CA HIS A 10 4.82 12.62 6.44
C HIS A 10 3.75 13.60 5.94
N THR A 11 2.87 13.17 5.04
CA THR A 11 1.77 14.01 4.55
C THR A 11 0.43 13.69 5.23
N GLY A 12 0.42 12.89 6.30
CA GLY A 12 -0.80 12.55 7.00
C GLY A 12 -1.59 11.39 6.40
N LYS A 13 -1.03 10.64 5.47
CA LYS A 13 -1.69 9.50 4.82
C LYS A 13 -2.19 8.47 5.83
N THR A 14 -1.34 8.12 6.80
CA THR A 14 -1.66 7.11 7.80
C THR A 14 -2.81 7.57 8.69
N VAL A 15 -2.81 8.86 9.07
CA VAL A 15 -3.89 9.41 9.89
C VAL A 15 -5.20 9.38 9.12
N LEU A 16 -5.19 9.75 7.84
CA LEU A 16 -6.39 9.72 7.01
C LEU A 16 -6.90 8.30 6.83
N ALA A 17 -6.01 7.35 6.52
CA ALA A 17 -6.39 5.95 6.35
C ALA A 17 -7.01 5.39 7.63
N GLN A 18 -6.43 5.72 8.78
CA GLN A 18 -6.93 5.27 10.08
C GLN A 18 -8.34 5.83 10.34
N LYS A 19 -8.55 7.11 10.03
CA LYS A 19 -9.88 7.71 10.18
C LYS A 19 -10.91 7.06 9.27
N MET A 20 -10.53 6.70 8.05
CA MET A 20 -11.44 6.02 7.13
C MET A 20 -11.74 4.60 7.59
N LEU A 21 -10.77 3.90 8.15
CA LEU A 21 -10.99 2.58 8.75
C LEU A 21 -12.01 2.69 9.87
N GLU A 22 -11.86 3.66 10.77
CA GLU A 22 -12.76 3.87 11.90
C GLU A 22 -14.17 4.24 11.43
N LYS A 23 -14.28 5.06 10.39
CA LYS A 23 -15.56 5.54 9.88
C LYS A 23 -16.33 4.48 9.11
N TYR A 24 -15.65 3.74 8.22
CA TYR A 24 -16.29 2.83 7.29
C TYR A 24 -16.10 1.35 7.64
N GLY A 25 -15.15 1.03 8.53
CA GLY A 25 -14.85 -0.35 8.86
C GLY A 25 -14.19 -1.12 7.72
N TYR A 26 -13.62 -0.44 6.73
CA TYR A 26 -12.96 -1.11 5.60
C TYR A 26 -11.58 -1.61 6.00
N PRO A 27 -11.18 -2.80 5.53
CA PRO A 27 -9.80 -3.27 5.72
C PRO A 27 -8.79 -2.28 5.14
N TYR A 28 -7.62 -2.21 5.75
CA TYR A 28 -6.61 -1.24 5.42
C TYR A 28 -5.28 -1.93 5.17
N LEU A 29 -4.67 -1.65 4.00
CA LEU A 29 -3.36 -2.16 3.63
C LEU A 29 -2.36 -1.01 3.60
N SER A 30 -1.34 -1.07 4.45
CA SER A 30 -0.21 -0.14 4.39
C SER A 30 0.87 -0.74 3.51
N VAL A 31 1.19 -0.04 2.41
CA VAL A 31 2.26 -0.49 1.51
C VAL A 31 3.62 -0.42 2.21
N ASP A 32 3.80 0.52 3.16
CA ASP A 32 5.02 0.58 3.97
C ASP A 32 5.20 -0.68 4.83
N HIS A 33 4.13 -1.21 5.40
CA HIS A 33 4.21 -2.46 6.17
C HIS A 33 4.56 -3.63 5.26
N LEU A 34 3.98 -3.67 4.06
CA LEU A 34 4.32 -4.70 3.07
C LEU A 34 5.79 -4.61 2.69
N LYS A 35 6.27 -3.39 2.41
CA LYS A 35 7.67 -3.12 2.08
C LYS A 35 8.61 -3.67 3.17
N MET A 36 8.37 -3.27 4.41
CA MET A 36 9.25 -3.69 5.51
C MET A 36 9.16 -5.19 5.78
N GLY A 37 7.98 -5.78 5.60
CA GLY A 37 7.84 -7.23 5.72
C GLY A 37 8.66 -7.98 4.70
N LEU A 38 8.65 -7.55 3.45
CA LEU A 38 9.42 -8.18 2.38
C LEU A 38 10.93 -8.00 2.58
N ILE A 39 11.36 -6.82 2.99
CA ILE A 39 12.78 -6.54 3.25
C ILE A 39 13.29 -7.35 4.44
N ARG A 40 12.59 -7.29 5.56
CA ARG A 40 13.02 -7.95 6.80
C ARG A 40 12.96 -9.47 6.72
N SER A 41 12.05 -10.02 5.90
CA SER A 41 11.95 -11.46 5.73
C SER A 41 12.96 -12.02 4.72
N GLY A 42 13.74 -11.16 4.08
CA GLY A 42 14.76 -11.58 3.11
C GLY A 42 14.22 -11.90 1.72
N ASN A 43 12.99 -11.50 1.40
CA ASN A 43 12.41 -11.75 0.08
C ASN A 43 12.88 -10.76 -0.99
N THR A 44 13.64 -9.75 -0.61
CA THR A 44 14.24 -8.81 -1.55
C THR A 44 15.57 -8.32 -0.99
N ASN A 45 16.50 -7.96 -1.88
CA ASN A 45 17.78 -7.35 -1.52
C ASN A 45 17.71 -5.83 -1.51
N LEU A 46 16.53 -5.25 -1.84
CA LEU A 46 16.37 -3.82 -1.84
C LEU A 46 16.40 -3.27 -0.41
N THR A 47 16.79 -2.00 -0.28
CA THR A 47 16.83 -1.30 1.00
C THR A 47 15.78 -0.20 1.02
N PRO A 48 15.40 0.34 2.20
CA PRO A 48 14.41 1.41 2.27
C PRO A 48 14.77 2.67 1.48
N GLU A 49 16.03 2.86 1.11
CA GLU A 49 16.50 4.02 0.35
C GLU A 49 16.33 3.86 -1.17
N ASN A 50 15.98 2.67 -1.65
CA ASN A 50 15.83 2.38 -3.09
C ASN A 50 14.39 2.67 -3.55
N ASP A 51 13.92 3.92 -3.44
CA ASP A 51 12.52 4.26 -3.69
C ASP A 51 12.00 3.86 -5.08
N ASP A 52 12.75 4.17 -6.15
CA ASP A 52 12.28 3.82 -7.50
C ASP A 52 12.24 2.31 -7.71
N ALA A 53 13.26 1.60 -7.27
CA ALA A 53 13.30 0.14 -7.37
C ALA A 53 12.20 -0.49 -6.52
N LEU A 54 11.92 0.07 -5.34
CA LEU A 54 10.83 -0.41 -4.49
C LEU A 54 9.47 -0.20 -5.14
N THR A 55 9.24 0.92 -5.82
CA THR A 55 8.00 1.16 -6.54
C THR A 55 7.81 0.10 -7.62
N GLU A 56 8.85 -0.18 -8.42
CA GLU A 56 8.78 -1.21 -9.46
C GLU A 56 8.57 -2.60 -8.90
N TYR A 57 9.12 -2.88 -7.72
CA TYR A 57 8.99 -4.19 -7.07
C TYR A 57 7.62 -4.36 -6.41
N LEU A 58 7.16 -3.33 -5.70
CA LEU A 58 5.95 -3.41 -4.89
C LEU A 58 4.66 -3.25 -5.69
N TRP A 59 4.65 -2.38 -6.68
CA TRP A 59 3.42 -2.05 -7.40
C TRP A 59 2.75 -3.27 -8.05
N PRO A 60 3.46 -4.17 -8.74
CA PRO A 60 2.82 -5.38 -9.28
C PRO A 60 2.16 -6.24 -8.20
N ILE A 61 2.78 -6.32 -7.01
CA ILE A 61 2.22 -7.08 -5.90
C ILE A 61 0.93 -6.42 -5.41
N VAL A 62 0.98 -5.12 -5.14
CA VAL A 62 -0.17 -4.35 -4.64
C VAL A 62 -1.31 -4.37 -5.67
N ARG A 63 -0.97 -4.22 -6.96
CA ARG A 63 -1.96 -4.27 -8.03
C ARG A 63 -2.74 -5.58 -8.04
N GLU A 64 -2.05 -6.72 -7.89
CA GLU A 64 -2.72 -8.01 -7.86
C GLU A 64 -3.54 -8.21 -6.59
N MET A 65 -3.12 -7.65 -5.47
CA MET A 65 -3.92 -7.66 -4.25
C MET A 65 -5.21 -6.85 -4.43
N ILE A 66 -5.12 -5.69 -5.09
CA ILE A 66 -6.30 -4.88 -5.41
C ILE A 66 -7.25 -5.64 -6.33
N LYS A 67 -6.71 -6.29 -7.37
CA LYS A 67 -7.54 -7.10 -8.28
C LYS A 67 -8.26 -8.21 -7.54
N THR A 68 -7.59 -8.88 -6.62
CA THR A 68 -8.20 -9.93 -5.80
C THR A 68 -9.36 -9.37 -4.98
N ALA A 69 -9.18 -8.21 -4.37
CA ALA A 69 -10.25 -7.57 -3.62
C ALA A 69 -11.44 -7.21 -4.52
N VAL A 70 -11.18 -6.71 -5.72
CA VAL A 70 -12.24 -6.37 -6.68
C VAL A 70 -12.98 -7.63 -7.11
N GLU A 71 -12.28 -8.71 -7.42
CA GLU A 71 -12.88 -9.98 -7.83
C GLU A 71 -13.78 -10.56 -6.73
N ASN A 72 -13.40 -10.38 -5.48
CA ASN A 72 -14.17 -10.86 -4.33
C ASN A 72 -15.21 -9.85 -3.84
N LYS A 73 -15.36 -8.73 -4.54
CA LYS A 73 -16.31 -7.65 -4.19
C LYS A 73 -16.06 -7.12 -2.79
N GLN A 74 -14.81 -7.04 -2.39
CA GLN A 74 -14.40 -6.54 -1.07
C GLN A 74 -14.10 -5.05 -1.11
N ASN A 75 -14.24 -4.40 0.05
CA ASN A 75 -13.81 -3.03 0.23
C ASN A 75 -12.38 -3.05 0.77
N LEU A 76 -11.54 -2.12 0.31
CA LEU A 76 -10.15 -2.07 0.72
C LEU A 76 -9.63 -0.64 0.66
N ILE A 77 -8.91 -0.22 1.71
CA ILE A 77 -8.18 1.04 1.74
C ILE A 77 -6.70 0.69 1.55
N VAL A 78 -6.07 1.27 0.52
CA VAL A 78 -4.65 1.07 0.26
C VAL A 78 -3.93 2.41 0.45
N GLU A 79 -2.92 2.42 1.31
CA GLU A 79 -2.18 3.63 1.66
C GLU A 79 -0.68 3.39 1.44
N GLY A 80 0.01 4.35 0.80
CA GLY A 80 1.44 4.27 0.62
C GLY A 80 1.99 5.27 -0.38
N CYS A 81 3.30 5.42 -0.42
CA CYS A 81 3.99 6.32 -1.35
C CYS A 81 4.54 5.60 -2.58
N TYR A 82 4.34 4.30 -2.69
CA TYR A 82 4.87 3.47 -3.79
C TYR A 82 3.80 3.11 -4.80
N ILE A 83 2.79 3.97 -4.98
CA ILE A 83 1.71 3.76 -5.94
C ILE A 83 1.92 4.73 -7.10
N PRO A 84 2.21 4.24 -8.31
CA PRO A 84 2.37 5.13 -9.47
C PRO A 84 1.02 5.64 -9.98
N PHE A 85 1.03 6.83 -10.55
CA PHE A 85 -0.17 7.49 -11.07
C PHE A 85 -0.22 7.54 -12.60
N ASP A 86 0.58 6.80 -13.29
CA ASP A 86 0.63 6.83 -14.76
C ASP A 86 -0.41 5.96 -15.42
#